data_3af6ba776b51c486e730914aae03a9f1
#
_entry.id   3af6ba776b51c486e730914aae03a9f1
#
_cell.length_a   1.000
_cell.length_b   1.000
_cell.length_c   1.000
_cell.angle_alpha   90.00
_cell.angle_beta   90.00
_cell.angle_gamma   90.00
#
_symmetry.space_group_name_H-M   'P 1'
#
loop_
_entity.id
_entity.type
_entity.pdbx_description
1 polymer ?
#
loop_
_entity_poly.entity_id
_entity_poly.type
_entity_poly.pdbx_seq_one_letter_code
_entity_poly.pdbx_strand_id
1 'polypeptide(L)' 'VVFVGLDGTPYTFMQRLIVEGRAPNAARLAEQGSLLRMDSMWPWVSSVAWSTMMTGVNPAKHNIFGFIDRDPATYKQFI' A
#
# COMPACT_ATOMS: atom_id res chain seq x y z
N VAL A 1 -2.17 -15.79 -11.79
CA VAL A 1 -1.54 -14.74 -10.98
C VAL A 1 -2.31 -14.56 -9.69
N VAL A 2 -1.61 -14.55 -8.59
CA VAL A 2 -2.22 -14.30 -7.26
C VAL A 2 -1.68 -13.00 -6.72
N PHE A 3 -2.58 -12.12 -6.26
CA PHE A 3 -2.24 -10.83 -5.69
C PHE A 3 -2.67 -10.80 -4.23
N VAL A 4 -1.73 -10.57 -3.31
CA VAL A 4 -1.99 -10.51 -1.88
C VAL A 4 -1.55 -9.15 -1.36
N GLY A 5 -2.50 -8.35 -0.86
CA GLY A 5 -2.22 -7.04 -0.31
C GLY A 5 -2.23 -7.08 1.22
N LEU A 6 -1.16 -6.57 1.83
CA LEU A 6 -1.01 -6.49 3.29
C LEU A 6 -0.94 -5.03 3.69
N ASP A 7 -1.95 -4.56 4.44
CA ASP A 7 -1.98 -3.19 4.93
C ASP A 7 -0.99 -3.01 6.09
N GLY A 8 -0.37 -1.84 6.15
CA GLY A 8 0.50 -1.48 7.27
C GLY A 8 1.74 -2.36 7.44
N THR A 9 2.27 -2.93 6.37
CA THR A 9 3.41 -3.84 6.43
C THR A 9 4.63 -3.23 5.72
N PRO A 10 5.51 -2.52 6.43
CA PRO A 10 6.70 -1.93 5.80
C PRO A 10 7.76 -2.98 5.46
N TYR A 11 8.58 -2.66 4.48
CA TYR A 11 9.69 -3.50 4.03
C TYR A 11 10.63 -3.90 5.17
N THR A 12 10.99 -2.94 6.02
CA THR A 12 11.91 -3.18 7.14
C THR A 12 11.35 -4.15 8.16
N PHE A 13 10.05 -4.11 8.41
CA PHE A 13 9.37 -5.05 9.32
C PHE A 13 9.37 -6.46 8.74
N MET A 14 9.05 -6.60 7.47
CA MET A 14 9.06 -7.90 6.80
C MET A 14 10.47 -8.49 6.76
N GLN A 15 11.47 -7.66 6.47
CA GLN A 15 12.87 -8.09 6.46
C GLN A 15 13.31 -8.59 7.83
N ARG A 16 12.90 -7.89 8.90
CA ARG A 16 13.21 -8.32 10.27
C ARG A 16 12.58 -9.67 10.60
N LEU A 17 11.32 -9.87 10.24
CA LEU A 17 10.62 -11.14 10.48
C LEU A 17 11.33 -12.31 9.78
N ILE A 18 11.80 -12.09 8.57
CA ILE A 18 12.52 -13.11 7.80
C ILE A 18 13.84 -13.46 8.46
N VAL A 19 14.61 -12.44 8.86
CA VAL A 19 15.91 -12.64 9.50
C VAL A 19 15.77 -13.36 10.85
N GLU A 20 14.73 -13.04 11.62
CA GLU A 20 14.48 -13.67 12.92
C GLU A 20 13.83 -15.05 12.80
N GLY A 21 13.52 -15.51 11.60
CA GLY A 21 12.90 -16.81 11.37
C GLY A 21 11.43 -16.89 11.76
N ARG A 22 10.76 -15.76 11.92
CA ARG A 22 9.34 -15.70 12.31
C ARG A 22 8.37 -15.77 11.14
N ALA A 23 8.87 -15.63 9.92
CA ALA A 23 8.07 -15.68 8.70
C ALA A 23 8.71 -16.65 7.69
N PRO A 24 8.66 -17.96 7.95
CA PRO A 24 9.35 -18.94 7.09
C PRO A 24 8.77 -19.01 5.68
N ASN A 25 7.47 -18.80 5.52
CA ASN A 25 6.85 -18.83 4.19
C ASN A 25 7.20 -17.60 3.39
N ALA A 26 7.24 -16.42 4.03
CA ALA A 26 7.69 -15.19 3.39
C ALA A 26 9.18 -15.27 3.00
N ALA A 27 9.99 -15.88 3.85
CA ALA A 27 11.40 -16.12 3.57
C ALA A 27 11.57 -17.00 2.33
N ARG A 28 10.75 -18.03 2.19
CA ARG A 28 10.78 -18.91 1.01
C ARG A 28 10.41 -18.16 -0.26
N LEU A 29 9.37 -17.33 -0.20
CA LEU A 29 8.97 -16.51 -1.35
C LEU A 29 10.06 -15.52 -1.74
N ALA A 30 10.72 -14.90 -0.77
CA ALA A 30 11.81 -13.96 -1.02
C ALA A 30 13.02 -14.68 -1.65
N GLU A 31 13.31 -15.91 -1.21
CA GLU A 31 14.41 -16.72 -1.74
C GLU A 31 14.15 -17.17 -3.17
N GLN A 32 12.92 -17.57 -3.48
CA GLN A 32 12.54 -18.04 -4.82
C GLN A 32 12.21 -16.91 -5.79
N GLY A 33 11.88 -15.74 -5.27
CA GLY A 33 11.53 -14.55 -6.04
C GLY A 33 12.34 -13.36 -5.61
N SER A 34 11.64 -12.25 -5.30
CA SER A 34 12.30 -11.02 -4.89
C SER A 34 11.54 -10.33 -3.77
N LEU A 35 12.26 -9.74 -2.84
CA LEU A 35 11.72 -8.84 -1.82
C LEU A 35 12.33 -7.46 -2.06
N LEU A 36 11.52 -6.50 -2.46
CA LEU A 36 11.97 -5.18 -2.86
C LEU A 36 11.27 -4.11 -2.04
N ARG A 37 12.01 -3.02 -1.79
CA ARG A 37 11.45 -1.84 -1.16
C ARG A 37 10.62 -1.08 -2.19
N MET A 38 9.45 -0.62 -1.77
CA MET A 38 8.56 0.17 -2.64
C MET A 38 8.11 1.42 -1.88
N ASP A 39 8.21 2.56 -2.54
CA ASP A 39 7.77 3.83 -1.97
C ASP A 39 6.25 3.93 -2.01
N SER A 40 5.68 4.48 -0.93
CA SER A 40 4.26 4.78 -0.87
C SER A 40 3.96 6.13 -1.53
N MET A 41 2.66 6.42 -1.68
CA MET A 41 2.20 7.67 -2.27
C MET A 41 1.88 8.70 -1.19
N TRP A 42 1.96 9.97 -1.56
CA TRP A 42 1.51 11.08 -0.72
C TRP A 42 0.05 11.39 -0.98
N PRO A 43 -0.79 11.60 0.04
CA PRO A 43 -0.52 11.39 1.46
C PRO A 43 -0.44 9.90 1.83
N TRP A 44 0.30 9.57 2.87
CA TRP A 44 0.57 8.19 3.27
C TRP A 44 -0.60 7.62 4.08
N VAL A 45 -1.71 7.40 3.43
CA VAL A 45 -2.89 6.76 4.03
C VAL A 45 -3.35 5.61 3.13
N SER A 46 -4.05 4.65 3.74
CA SER A 46 -4.42 3.40 3.06
C SER A 46 -5.30 3.62 1.83
N SER A 47 -6.28 4.50 1.92
CA SER A 47 -7.17 4.76 0.78
C SER A 47 -6.42 5.29 -0.44
N VAL A 48 -5.42 6.13 -0.24
CA VAL A 48 -4.59 6.67 -1.32
C VAL A 48 -3.70 5.58 -1.91
N ALA A 49 -3.02 4.81 -1.06
CA ALA A 49 -2.13 3.75 -1.50
C ALA A 49 -2.86 2.66 -2.27
N TRP A 50 -3.99 2.18 -1.74
CA TRP A 50 -4.79 1.15 -2.42
C TRP A 50 -5.36 1.64 -3.74
N SER A 51 -5.83 2.90 -3.81
CA SER A 51 -6.34 3.49 -5.04
C SER A 51 -5.24 3.61 -6.09
N THR A 52 -4.04 4.02 -5.69
CA THR A 52 -2.88 4.10 -6.57
C THR A 52 -2.51 2.73 -7.12
N MET A 53 -2.49 1.71 -6.27
CA MET A 53 -2.17 0.34 -6.66
C MET A 53 -3.19 -0.22 -7.64
N MET A 54 -4.49 -0.02 -7.37
CA MET A 54 -5.56 -0.57 -8.20
C MET A 54 -5.73 0.15 -9.53
N THR A 55 -5.38 1.42 -9.60
CA THR A 55 -5.54 2.23 -10.81
C THR A 55 -4.26 2.37 -11.63
N GLY A 56 -3.10 2.18 -11.01
CA GLY A 56 -1.81 2.38 -11.66
C GLY A 56 -1.47 3.84 -11.94
N VAL A 57 -2.19 4.78 -11.31
CA VAL A 57 -1.97 6.22 -11.49
C VAL A 57 -1.79 6.87 -10.12
N ASN A 58 -1.13 8.04 -10.08
CA ASN A 58 -0.87 8.75 -8.84
C ASN A 58 -2.12 9.47 -8.31
N PRO A 59 -2.10 9.96 -7.04
CA PRO A 59 -3.26 10.62 -6.44
C PRO A 59 -3.78 11.84 -7.21
N ALA A 60 -2.91 12.57 -7.88
CA ALA A 60 -3.34 13.71 -8.69
C ALA A 60 -4.27 13.28 -9.83
N LYS A 61 -4.18 12.03 -10.26
CA LYS A 61 -4.98 11.50 -11.36
C LYS A 61 -6.24 10.79 -10.89
N HIS A 62 -6.15 9.95 -9.84
CA HIS A 62 -7.34 9.25 -9.32
C HIS A 62 -8.17 10.09 -8.37
N ASN A 63 -7.64 11.22 -7.92
CA ASN A 63 -8.35 12.22 -7.09
C ASN A 63 -8.82 11.69 -5.73
N ILE A 64 -8.15 10.68 -5.18
CA ILE A 64 -8.43 10.14 -3.85
C ILE A 64 -7.23 10.48 -2.96
N PHE A 65 -7.47 11.35 -1.96
CA PHE A 65 -6.42 11.85 -1.08
C PHE A 65 -6.61 11.45 0.38
N GLY A 66 -7.68 10.70 0.69
CA GLY A 66 -7.97 10.26 2.04
C GLY A 66 -9.26 9.45 2.08
N PHE A 67 -9.77 9.21 3.28
CA PHE A 67 -11.02 8.47 3.47
C PHE A 67 -12.25 9.36 3.37
N ILE A 68 -12.06 10.69 3.56
CA ILE A 68 -13.14 11.67 3.52
C ILE A 68 -12.82 12.68 2.44
N ASP A 69 -13.77 12.98 1.60
CA ASP A 69 -13.65 13.98 0.56
C ASP A 69 -14.74 15.04 0.74
N ARG A 70 -14.63 16.11 -0.02
CA ARG A 70 -15.56 17.24 0.05
C ARG A 70 -16.10 17.54 -1.34
N ASP A 71 -17.41 17.69 -1.43
CA ASP A 71 -18.04 18.12 -2.67
C ASP A 71 -17.68 19.59 -2.97
N PRO A 72 -16.97 19.86 -4.07
CA PRO A 72 -16.54 21.22 -4.37
C PRO A 72 -17.69 22.19 -4.65
N ALA A 73 -18.87 21.69 -5.02
CA ALA A 73 -20.05 22.52 -5.29
C ALA A 73 -20.78 22.91 -4.01
N THR A 74 -20.86 22.02 -3.00
CA THR A 74 -21.62 22.23 -1.76
C THR A 74 -20.76 22.30 -0.52
N TYR A 75 -19.46 21.96 -0.61
CA TYR A 75 -18.52 21.84 0.50
C TYR A 75 -18.94 20.83 1.57
N LYS A 76 -19.84 19.90 1.23
CA LYS A 76 -20.20 18.81 2.12
C LYS A 76 -19.15 17.72 2.08
N GLN A 77 -18.85 17.14 3.24
CA GLN A 77 -17.93 16.03 3.35
C GLN A 77 -18.65 14.71 3.01
N PHE A 78 -17.93 13.79 2.35
CA PHE A 78 -18.42 12.45 2.08
C PHE A 78 -17.24 11.46 2.09
N ILE A 79 -17.57 10.19 2.28
CA ILE A 79 -16.58 9.11 2.35
C ILE A 79 -16.50 8.39 1.01
#